data_cc4a210ac8c4dbd80cf02978dd23aa13
#
_entry.id   cc4a210ac8c4dbd80cf02978dd23aa13
#
_cell.length_a   1.000
_cell.length_b   1.000
_cell.length_c   1.000
_cell.angle_alpha   90.00
_cell.angle_beta   90.00
_cell.angle_gamma   90.00
#
_symmetry.space_group_name_H-M   'P 1'
#
loop_
_entity.id
_entity.type
_entity.pdbx_description
1 polymer ?
#
loop_
_entity_poly.entity_id
_entity_poly.type
_entity_poly.pdbx_seq_one_letter_code
_entity_poly.pdbx_strand_id
1 'polypeptide(L)'
;MNIGCVYYSQTGHTKDVVEKIVPQLTNADHLVSVHRIQADSLSKSLEGHWDVSQYEALVIGTPVHGGVMAAPIRSFLKELQGLEGIQFALVVTHFFRRGWGAVQTLQEMRSICEAKGGIFLAQMDIKWLSVFRKKEITEAIRIYINQFPPKS
;
A
#
# COMPACT_ATOMS: atom_id res chain seq x y z
N MET A 1 -15.11 -4.53 6.65
CA MET A 1 -14.21 -5.54 6.07
C MET A 1 -13.04 -5.82 7.01
N ASN A 2 -12.45 -7.00 6.88
CA ASN A 2 -11.17 -7.31 7.50
C ASN A 2 -10.06 -6.92 6.50
N ILE A 3 -9.27 -5.91 6.84
CA ILE A 3 -8.28 -5.30 5.95
C ILE A 3 -6.87 -5.55 6.48
N GLY A 4 -6.01 -6.15 5.66
CA GLY A 4 -4.58 -6.19 5.91
C GLY A 4 -3.92 -4.93 5.33
N CYS A 5 -3.06 -4.26 6.10
CA CYS A 5 -2.27 -3.14 5.63
C CYS A 5 -0.78 -3.50 5.73
N VAL A 6 -0.14 -3.68 4.58
CA VAL A 6 1.28 -4.06 4.49
C VAL A 6 2.05 -2.92 3.86
N TYR A 7 3.12 -2.47 4.50
CA TYR A 7 3.91 -1.37 3.98
C TYR A 7 5.40 -1.49 4.33
N TYR A 8 6.22 -0.84 3.53
CA TYR A 8 7.62 -0.58 3.81
C TYR A 8 7.84 0.93 3.92
N SER A 9 8.66 1.34 4.87
CA SER A 9 9.04 2.75 5.05
C SER A 9 10.48 2.85 5.55
N GLN A 10 11.33 3.54 4.81
CA GLN A 10 12.72 3.77 5.19
C GLN A 10 12.86 5.06 6.01
N THR A 11 12.28 6.16 5.52
CA THR A 11 12.43 7.50 6.12
C THR A 11 11.22 7.94 6.95
N GLY A 12 10.18 7.10 7.05
CA GLY A 12 8.98 7.39 7.81
C GLY A 12 7.84 8.02 7.00
N HIS A 13 8.03 8.35 5.72
CA HIS A 13 7.00 9.02 4.92
C HIS A 13 5.82 8.10 4.61
N THR A 14 6.07 6.89 4.14
CA THR A 14 5.02 5.90 3.90
C THR A 14 4.32 5.53 5.21
N LYS A 15 5.08 5.36 6.29
CA LYS A 15 4.54 5.13 7.64
C LYS A 15 3.57 6.23 8.05
N ASP A 16 3.94 7.50 7.89
CA ASP A 16 3.09 8.65 8.23
C ASP A 16 1.75 8.63 7.47
N VAL A 17 1.78 8.27 6.20
CA VAL A 17 0.57 8.17 5.38
C VAL A 17 -0.30 7.00 5.86
N VAL A 18 0.29 5.84 6.11
CA VAL A 18 -0.43 4.66 6.62
C VAL A 18 -1.07 4.96 7.98
N GLU A 19 -0.36 5.63 8.88
CA GLU A 19 -0.87 6.04 10.20
C GLU A 19 -2.06 7.02 10.12
N LYS A 20 -2.24 7.68 8.99
CA LYS A 20 -3.42 8.52 8.73
C LYS A 20 -4.57 7.74 8.07
N ILE A 21 -4.26 6.72 7.28
CA ILE A 21 -5.25 5.87 6.62
C ILE A 21 -5.95 4.95 7.62
N VAL A 22 -5.19 4.29 8.48
CA VAL A 22 -5.69 3.26 9.38
C VAL A 22 -6.82 3.75 10.29
N PRO A 23 -6.69 4.89 10.99
CA PRO A 23 -7.79 5.40 11.82
C PRO A 23 -9.07 5.69 11.03
N GLN A 24 -8.95 6.17 9.80
CA GLN A 24 -10.11 6.46 8.96
C GLN A 24 -10.83 5.20 8.51
N LEU A 25 -10.09 4.14 8.17
CA LEU A 25 -10.68 2.84 7.88
C LEU A 25 -11.36 2.24 9.12
N THR A 26 -10.72 2.36 10.28
CA THR A 26 -11.29 1.89 11.55
C THR A 26 -12.57 2.66 11.92
N ASN A 27 -12.57 3.98 11.71
CA ASN A 27 -13.78 4.80 11.93
C ASN A 27 -14.90 4.48 10.95
N ALA A 28 -14.59 3.89 9.82
CA ALA A 28 -15.56 3.38 8.86
C ALA A 28 -15.98 1.91 9.15
N ASP A 29 -15.75 1.45 10.38
CA ASP A 29 -16.11 0.12 10.87
C ASP A 29 -15.37 -1.04 10.20
N HIS A 30 -14.18 -0.80 9.66
CA HIS A 30 -13.32 -1.87 9.19
C HIS A 30 -12.38 -2.35 10.30
N LEU A 31 -12.06 -3.65 10.29
CA LEU A 31 -10.99 -4.20 11.11
C LEU A 31 -9.68 -4.11 10.32
N VAL A 32 -8.67 -3.46 10.87
CA VAL A 32 -7.40 -3.24 10.17
C VAL A 32 -6.24 -3.87 10.94
N SER A 33 -5.51 -4.75 10.28
CA SER A 33 -4.25 -5.33 10.78
C SER A 33 -3.09 -4.72 10.02
N VAL A 34 -2.10 -4.18 10.74
CA VAL A 34 -0.97 -3.44 10.15
C VAL A 34 0.31 -4.27 10.24
N HIS A 35 1.00 -4.43 9.13
CA HIS A 35 2.25 -5.16 9.02
C HIS A 35 3.31 -4.29 8.34
N ARG A 36 4.35 -3.92 9.08
CA ARG A 36 5.50 -3.21 8.53
C ARG A 36 6.56 -4.22 8.09
N ILE A 37 6.96 -4.14 6.82
CA ILE A 37 8.07 -4.94 6.31
C ILE A 37 9.39 -4.28 6.73
N GLN A 38 10.31 -5.07 7.31
CA GLN A 38 11.65 -4.63 7.65
C GLN A 38 12.62 -5.00 6.54
N ALA A 39 13.58 -4.11 6.25
CA ALA A 39 14.60 -4.37 5.23
C ALA A 39 15.42 -5.62 5.53
N ASP A 40 15.70 -5.86 6.81
CA ASP A 40 16.48 -7.01 7.28
C ASP A 40 15.74 -8.35 7.14
N SER A 41 14.43 -8.33 7.02
CA SER A 41 13.63 -9.54 6.82
C SER A 41 13.82 -10.15 5.43
N LEU A 42 14.44 -9.41 4.51
CA LEU A 42 14.81 -9.93 3.19
C LEU A 42 15.92 -10.99 3.23
N SER A 43 16.83 -10.88 4.22
CA SER A 43 17.92 -11.84 4.37
C SER A 43 17.56 -13.04 5.23
N LYS A 44 16.51 -12.91 6.04
CA LYS A 44 15.99 -13.99 6.89
C LYS A 44 14.78 -14.65 6.26
N SER A 45 14.86 -14.85 4.91
CA SER A 45 13.81 -15.47 4.13
C SER A 45 12.43 -15.32 4.82
N LEU A 46 11.65 -14.85 4.36
CA LEU A 46 10.50 -15.33 3.72
C LEU A 46 10.28 -16.83 3.98
N GLU A 47 10.69 -17.29 5.18
CA GLU A 47 10.31 -18.60 5.69
C GLU A 47 8.81 -18.66 6.05
N GLY A 48 8.14 -17.50 6.04
CA GLY A 48 6.70 -17.42 6.13
C GLY A 48 6.14 -16.97 4.79
N HIS A 49 5.51 -17.85 4.08
CA HIS A 49 4.68 -17.46 2.95
C HIS A 49 3.66 -16.41 3.42
N TRP A 50 3.70 -15.23 2.83
CA TRP A 50 2.70 -14.21 3.10
C TRP A 50 1.37 -14.66 2.52
N ASP A 51 0.55 -15.31 3.35
CA ASP A 51 -0.81 -15.68 3.01
C ASP A 51 -1.78 -14.60 3.49
N VAL A 52 -2.41 -13.93 2.55
CA VAL A 52 -3.36 -12.86 2.82
C VAL A 52 -4.82 -13.29 2.66
N SER A 53 -5.08 -14.57 2.45
CA SER A 53 -6.42 -15.11 2.24
C SER A 53 -7.40 -14.86 3.39
N GLN A 54 -6.89 -14.52 4.58
CA GLN A 54 -7.70 -14.16 5.73
C GLN A 54 -8.33 -12.75 5.62
N TYR A 55 -7.85 -11.92 4.70
CA TYR A 55 -8.35 -10.56 4.52
C TYR A 55 -9.36 -10.47 3.38
N GLU A 56 -10.27 -9.52 3.50
CA GLU A 56 -11.22 -9.18 2.42
C GLU A 56 -10.63 -8.12 1.49
N ALA A 57 -9.73 -7.29 2.02
CA ALA A 57 -8.98 -6.31 1.26
C ALA A 57 -7.55 -6.17 1.77
N LEU A 58 -6.65 -5.76 0.90
CA LEU A 58 -5.24 -5.53 1.21
C LEU A 58 -4.82 -4.13 0.77
N VAL A 59 -4.29 -3.35 1.71
CA VAL A 59 -3.64 -2.07 1.42
C VAL A 59 -2.13 -2.31 1.37
N ILE A 60 -1.47 -1.86 0.30
CA ILE A 60 -0.04 -2.05 0.10
C ILE A 60 0.62 -0.69 -0.10
N GLY A 61 1.56 -0.34 0.79
CA GLY A 61 2.26 0.95 0.79
C GLY A 61 3.76 0.81 0.54
N THR A 62 4.31 1.64 -0.35
CA THR A 62 5.74 1.68 -0.65
C THR A 62 6.21 3.10 -0.99
N PRO A 63 7.45 3.46 -0.62
CA PRO A 63 8.10 4.61 -1.24
C PRO A 63 8.64 4.25 -2.63
N VAL A 64 8.90 5.27 -3.43
CA VAL A 64 9.69 5.17 -4.66
C VAL A 64 11.17 5.38 -4.32
N HIS A 65 12.01 4.42 -4.65
CA HIS A 65 13.45 4.49 -4.49
C HIS A 65 14.14 4.42 -5.86
N GLY A 66 14.90 5.47 -6.21
CA GLY A 66 15.61 5.51 -7.48
C GLY A 66 14.71 5.35 -8.71
N GLY A 67 13.49 5.89 -8.66
CA GLY A 67 12.52 5.81 -9.75
C GLY A 67 11.74 4.49 -9.84
N VAL A 68 11.92 3.58 -8.90
CA VAL A 68 11.28 2.25 -8.89
C VAL A 68 10.68 1.93 -7.54
N MET A 69 9.85 0.89 -7.50
CA MET A 69 9.31 0.32 -6.28
C MET A 69 10.44 -0.10 -5.32
N ALA A 70 10.27 0.18 -4.03
CA ALA A 70 11.24 -0.28 -3.02
C ALA A 70 11.38 -1.82 -3.03
N ALA A 71 12.62 -2.30 -2.98
CA ALA A 71 12.93 -3.73 -3.08
C ALA A 71 12.19 -4.61 -2.05
N PRO A 72 12.01 -4.20 -0.78
CA PRO A 72 11.26 -5.01 0.19
C PRO A 72 9.81 -5.27 -0.23
N ILE A 73 9.13 -4.28 -0.81
CA ILE A 73 7.77 -4.46 -1.30
C ILE A 73 7.75 -5.31 -2.57
N ARG A 74 8.72 -5.15 -3.46
CA ARG A 74 8.82 -6.01 -4.64
C ARG A 74 8.96 -7.48 -4.26
N SER A 75 9.80 -7.79 -3.28
CA SER A 75 9.96 -9.16 -2.77
C SER A 75 8.67 -9.68 -2.14
N PHE A 76 8.02 -8.87 -1.32
CA PHE A 76 6.72 -9.19 -0.74
C PHE A 76 5.69 -9.54 -1.81
N LEU A 77 5.54 -8.72 -2.83
CA LEU A 77 4.57 -8.93 -3.90
C LEU A 77 4.85 -10.21 -4.71
N LYS A 78 6.12 -10.54 -4.93
CA LYS A 78 6.49 -11.78 -5.63
C LYS A 78 6.11 -13.02 -4.86
N GLU A 79 6.21 -12.99 -3.54
CA GLU A 79 5.98 -14.16 -2.67
C GLU A 79 4.58 -14.19 -2.07
N LEU A 80 3.82 -13.13 -2.24
CA LEU A 80 2.44 -13.04 -1.78
C LEU A 80 1.59 -14.19 -2.30
N GLN A 81 0.85 -14.83 -1.40
CA GLN A 81 -0.11 -15.89 -1.71
C GLN A 81 -1.50 -15.55 -1.16
N GLY A 82 -2.51 -16.15 -1.74
CA GLY A 82 -3.89 -16.01 -1.27
C GLY A 82 -4.57 -14.71 -1.69
N LEU A 83 -4.05 -14.00 -2.70
CA LEU A 83 -4.65 -12.74 -3.18
C LEU A 83 -5.83 -12.95 -4.13
N GLU A 84 -6.05 -14.17 -4.60
CA GLU A 84 -7.13 -14.48 -5.53
C GLU A 84 -8.49 -14.07 -4.97
N GLY A 85 -9.21 -13.23 -5.70
CA GLY A 85 -10.53 -12.71 -5.30
C GLY A 85 -10.52 -11.65 -4.22
N ILE A 86 -9.35 -11.26 -3.71
CA ILE A 86 -9.20 -10.24 -2.67
C ILE A 86 -9.04 -8.86 -3.32
N GLN A 87 -9.73 -7.86 -2.80
CA GLN A 87 -9.56 -6.48 -3.24
C GLN A 87 -8.20 -5.94 -2.77
N PHE A 88 -7.53 -5.16 -3.61
CA PHE A 88 -6.29 -4.49 -3.22
C PHE A 88 -6.30 -3.00 -3.54
N ALA A 89 -5.65 -2.25 -2.68
CA ALA A 89 -5.51 -0.80 -2.79
C ALA A 89 -4.05 -0.41 -2.57
N LEU A 90 -3.55 0.54 -3.36
CA LEU A 90 -2.15 0.88 -3.44
C LEU A 90 -1.87 2.29 -2.91
N VAL A 91 -0.75 2.45 -2.20
CA VAL A 91 -0.26 3.74 -1.69
C VAL A 91 1.21 3.88 -2.04
N VAL A 92 1.56 4.95 -2.74
CA VAL A 92 2.93 5.25 -3.11
C VAL A 92 3.32 6.65 -2.61
N THR A 93 4.45 6.76 -1.94
CA THR A 93 5.04 8.04 -1.57
C THR A 93 6.27 8.33 -2.43
N HIS A 94 6.45 9.59 -2.83
CA HIS A 94 7.55 9.98 -3.71
C HIS A 94 7.99 11.42 -3.43
N PHE A 95 9.27 11.72 -3.74
CA PHE A 95 9.83 13.06 -3.58
C PHE A 95 9.66 13.90 -4.83
N PHE A 96 9.97 13.32 -5.99
CA PHE A 96 9.98 14.02 -7.25
C PHE A 96 8.61 14.00 -7.92
N ARG A 97 8.50 14.64 -9.10
CA ARG A 97 7.25 14.63 -9.85
C ARG A 97 6.76 13.21 -10.14
N ARG A 98 5.46 13.08 -10.26
CA ARG A 98 4.77 11.81 -10.41
C ARG A 98 5.31 10.93 -11.55
N GLY A 99 5.72 11.54 -12.67
CA GLY A 99 6.32 10.82 -13.81
C GLY A 99 7.70 10.21 -13.53
N TRP A 100 8.32 10.48 -12.36
CA TRP A 100 9.63 9.98 -11.98
C TRP A 100 9.54 8.78 -11.03
N GLY A 101 8.80 7.78 -11.46
CA GLY A 101 8.72 6.49 -10.77
C GLY A 101 7.39 6.20 -10.06
N ALA A 102 6.62 7.19 -9.65
CA ALA A 102 5.35 6.94 -8.96
C ALA A 102 4.32 6.25 -9.86
N VAL A 103 4.13 6.74 -11.09
CA VAL A 103 3.22 6.13 -12.06
C VAL A 103 3.66 4.72 -12.41
N GLN A 104 4.94 4.54 -12.69
CA GLN A 104 5.53 3.24 -13.04
C GLN A 104 5.40 2.25 -11.88
N THR A 105 5.65 2.70 -10.64
CA THR A 105 5.51 1.87 -9.44
C THR A 105 4.07 1.41 -9.26
N LEU A 106 3.10 2.31 -9.37
CA LEU A 106 1.68 1.95 -9.28
C LEU A 106 1.27 0.95 -10.37
N GLN A 107 1.73 1.14 -11.59
CA GLN A 107 1.45 0.22 -12.70
C GLN A 107 2.05 -1.16 -12.46
N GLU A 108 3.30 -1.23 -12.00
CA GLU A 108 3.98 -2.49 -11.71
C GLU A 108 3.29 -3.24 -10.55
N MET A 109 2.99 -2.55 -9.46
CA MET A 109 2.28 -3.13 -8.31
C MET A 109 0.92 -3.68 -8.73
N ARG A 110 0.17 -2.90 -9.48
CA ARG A 110 -1.15 -3.31 -9.98
C ARG A 110 -1.05 -4.54 -10.86
N SER A 111 -0.12 -4.56 -11.81
CA SER A 111 0.09 -5.70 -12.71
C SER A 111 0.42 -6.98 -11.95
N ILE A 112 1.29 -6.91 -10.93
CA ILE A 112 1.64 -8.07 -10.12
C ILE A 112 0.42 -8.58 -9.34
N CYS A 113 -0.33 -7.68 -8.70
CA CYS A 113 -1.49 -8.06 -7.91
C CYS A 113 -2.62 -8.65 -8.78
N GLU A 114 -2.90 -8.05 -9.94
CA GLU A 114 -3.91 -8.56 -10.87
C GLU A 114 -3.50 -9.93 -11.45
N ALA A 115 -2.20 -10.13 -11.75
CA ALA A 115 -1.69 -11.44 -12.19
C ALA A 115 -1.87 -12.52 -11.12
N LYS A 116 -1.96 -12.15 -9.85
CA LYS A 116 -2.22 -13.07 -8.73
C LYS A 116 -3.73 -13.20 -8.40
N GLY A 117 -4.59 -12.70 -9.25
CA GLY A 117 -6.04 -12.80 -9.09
C GLY A 117 -6.66 -11.74 -8.18
N GLY A 118 -5.90 -10.75 -7.76
CA GLY A 118 -6.40 -9.63 -6.97
C GLY A 118 -7.32 -8.71 -7.77
N ILE A 119 -8.27 -8.09 -7.08
CA ILE A 119 -9.25 -7.17 -7.65
C ILE A 119 -8.85 -5.74 -7.27
N PHE A 120 -8.54 -4.93 -8.28
CA PHE A 120 -8.15 -3.53 -8.05
C PHE A 120 -9.30 -2.72 -7.43
N LEU A 121 -9.01 -2.04 -6.32
CA LEU A 121 -9.98 -1.20 -5.61
C LEU A 121 -9.64 0.29 -5.75
N ALA A 122 -8.43 0.69 -5.35
CA ALA A 122 -8.04 2.09 -5.30
C ALA A 122 -6.52 2.24 -5.36
N GLN A 123 -6.06 3.44 -5.73
CA GLN A 123 -4.65 3.80 -5.62
C GLN A 123 -4.50 5.28 -5.30
N MET A 124 -3.43 5.64 -4.60
CA MET A 124 -3.02 7.03 -4.45
C MET A 124 -1.51 7.16 -4.43
N ASP A 125 -1.02 8.30 -4.85
CA ASP A 125 0.36 8.71 -4.68
C ASP A 125 0.44 10.04 -3.94
N ILE A 126 1.42 10.15 -3.05
CA ILE A 126 1.65 11.34 -2.24
C ILE A 126 3.03 11.90 -2.56
N LYS A 127 3.05 13.12 -3.09
CA LYS A 127 4.29 13.87 -3.32
C LYS A 127 4.75 14.53 -2.02
N TRP A 128 5.87 14.07 -1.48
CA TRP A 128 6.33 14.52 -0.18
C TRP A 128 6.91 15.94 -0.19
N LEU A 129 7.51 16.37 -1.30
CA LEU A 129 8.08 17.72 -1.48
C LEU A 129 7.06 18.77 -1.93
N SER A 130 5.81 18.69 -1.47
CA SER A 130 4.81 19.71 -1.73
C SER A 130 4.76 20.73 -0.58
N VAL A 131 4.62 22.01 -0.92
CA VAL A 131 4.39 23.08 0.06
C VAL A 131 3.00 22.98 0.70
N PHE A 132 2.05 22.33 0.02
CA PHE A 132 0.69 22.08 0.51
C PHE A 132 0.50 20.65 1.03
N ARG A 133 1.56 20.00 1.43
CA ARG A 133 1.59 18.58 1.76
C ARG A 133 0.46 18.10 2.68
N LYS A 134 0.20 18.81 3.79
CA LYS A 134 -0.86 18.40 4.73
C LYS A 134 -2.23 18.40 4.09
N LYS A 135 -2.56 19.43 3.33
CA LYS A 135 -3.84 19.55 2.64
C LYS A 135 -3.99 18.49 1.54
N GLU A 136 -2.95 18.31 0.76
CA GLU A 136 -2.92 17.31 -0.31
C GLU A 136 -3.07 15.89 0.23
N ILE A 137 -2.35 15.55 1.31
CA ILE A 137 -2.45 14.25 1.97
C ILE A 137 -3.86 14.04 2.50
N THR A 138 -4.43 15.00 3.21
CA THR A 138 -5.77 14.90 3.77
C THR A 138 -6.82 14.65 2.68
N GLU A 139 -6.77 15.39 1.59
CA GLU A 139 -7.70 15.26 0.48
C GLU A 139 -7.51 13.92 -0.27
N ALA A 140 -6.26 13.54 -0.55
CA ALA A 140 -5.95 12.28 -1.19
C ALA A 140 -6.45 11.08 -0.37
N ILE A 141 -6.23 11.10 0.94
CA ILE A 141 -6.72 10.05 1.84
C ILE A 141 -8.24 10.00 1.84
N ARG A 142 -8.91 11.14 1.89
CA ARG A 142 -10.37 11.21 1.85
C ARG A 142 -10.93 10.55 0.60
N ILE A 143 -10.38 10.88 -0.56
CA ILE A 143 -10.79 10.28 -1.84
C ILE A 143 -10.50 8.78 -1.87
N TYR A 144 -9.34 8.38 -1.38
CA TYR A 144 -8.90 7.00 -1.31
C TYR A 144 -9.82 6.13 -0.43
N ILE A 145 -10.13 6.60 0.78
CA ILE A 145 -11.00 5.90 1.72
C ILE A 145 -12.42 5.73 1.17
N ASN A 146 -12.92 6.73 0.45
CA ASN A 146 -14.26 6.67 -0.14
C ASN A 146 -14.41 5.58 -1.23
N GLN A 147 -13.31 4.99 -1.71
CA GLN A 147 -13.35 3.86 -2.64
C GLN A 147 -13.63 2.53 -1.93
N PHE A 148 -13.40 2.46 -0.61
CA PHE A 148 -13.69 1.24 0.14
C PHE A 148 -15.20 1.10 0.33
N PRO A 149 -15.76 -0.11 0.06
CA PRO A 149 -17.19 -0.31 0.22
C PRO A 149 -17.59 -0.12 1.69
N PRO A 150 -18.77 0.45 1.94
CA PRO A 150 -19.27 0.57 3.30
C PRO A 150 -19.47 -0.81 3.90
N LYS A 151 -19.43 -0.88 5.23
CA LYS A 151 -19.76 -2.11 5.95
C LYS A 151 -21.21 -2.52 5.60
N SER A 152 -21.34 -3.69 5.10
CA SER A 152 -22.66 -4.29 4.85
C SER A 152 -23.33 -4.72 6.14
#